data_f8d28f3c3f27fd0738762e70988930d9
#
_entry.id   f8d28f3c3f27fd0738762e70988930d9
#
_cell.length_a   1.000
_cell.length_b   1.000
_cell.length_c   1.000
_cell.angle_alpha   90.00
_cell.angle_beta   90.00
_cell.angle_gamma   90.00
#
_symmetry.space_group_name_H-M   'P 1'
#
loop_
_entity.id
_entity.type
_entity.pdbx_description
1 polymer ?
#
loop_
_entity_poly.entity_id
_entity_poly.type
_entity_poly.pdbx_seq_one_letter_code
_entity_poly.pdbx_strand_id
1 'polypeptide(L)'
;MEWIQGLIDFILHIDVHLAAITSQYGALSYAILFAIVFAETGLVVTPFLPGDSLLFAAGAICSLGTLNPVVLILLLIIAAVLGDGVNYAVGKHLGPRIFSSGSSKLFNKAHLERTHAFYEKHGGKTIILARFMPIIRTFAPFVAGVGEMSYKKFSVYNIVGAVVWVVSFVLLGLLFGNQPIIKKNFTLVIAGIIVISALPAVYELIRSRKEL
;
A
#
# COMPACT_ATOMS: atom_id res chain seq x y z
N MET A 1 19.98 -9.46 -13.73
CA MET A 1 20.07 -8.00 -13.48
C MET A 1 19.05 -7.19 -14.30
N GLU A 2 18.69 -7.64 -15.50
CA GLU A 2 17.77 -6.88 -16.39
C GLU A 2 16.38 -6.62 -15.84
N TRP A 3 15.79 -7.55 -15.11
CA TRP A 3 14.44 -7.32 -14.55
C TRP A 3 14.40 -6.41 -13.31
N ILE A 4 15.50 -6.25 -12.59
CA ILE A 4 15.61 -5.21 -11.54
C ILE A 4 15.66 -3.83 -12.18
N GLN A 5 16.42 -3.69 -13.27
CA GLN A 5 16.48 -2.45 -14.04
C GLN A 5 15.12 -2.11 -14.66
N GLY A 6 14.42 -3.11 -15.23
CA GLY A 6 13.06 -2.94 -15.75
C GLY A 6 12.04 -2.53 -14.67
N LEU A 7 12.16 -3.06 -13.47
CA LEU A 7 11.30 -2.67 -12.35
C LEU A 7 11.58 -1.23 -11.89
N ILE A 8 12.85 -0.86 -11.79
CA ILE A 8 13.25 0.52 -11.45
C ILE A 8 12.77 1.50 -12.52
N ASP A 9 12.95 1.17 -13.80
CA ASP A 9 12.48 1.99 -14.91
C ASP A 9 10.96 2.14 -14.89
N PHE A 10 10.22 1.05 -14.67
CA PHE A 10 8.76 1.10 -14.51
C PHE A 10 8.32 2.02 -13.37
N ILE A 11 9.01 1.96 -12.24
CA ILE A 11 8.70 2.79 -11.07
C ILE A 11 8.99 4.27 -11.34
N LEU A 12 10.13 4.57 -11.96
CA LEU A 12 10.55 5.95 -12.22
C LEU A 12 9.81 6.61 -13.38
N HIS A 13 9.33 5.84 -14.35
CA HIS A 13 8.60 6.30 -15.52
C HIS A 13 7.15 5.79 -15.56
N ILE A 14 6.55 5.69 -14.37
CA ILE A 14 5.20 5.12 -14.19
C ILE A 14 4.13 5.91 -14.96
N ASP A 15 4.31 7.21 -15.14
CA ASP A 15 3.44 8.09 -15.93
C ASP A 15 3.45 7.70 -17.41
N VAL A 16 4.62 7.43 -17.98
CA VAL A 16 4.77 7.03 -19.39
C VAL A 16 4.14 5.66 -19.62
N HIS A 17 4.44 4.71 -18.73
CA HIS A 17 3.88 3.35 -18.82
C HIS A 17 2.36 3.35 -18.64
N LEU A 18 1.82 4.12 -17.69
CA LEU A 18 0.37 4.22 -17.50
C LEU A 18 -0.31 4.96 -18.66
N ALA A 19 0.30 6.02 -19.21
CA ALA A 19 -0.22 6.70 -20.39
C ALA A 19 -0.29 5.74 -21.59
N ALA A 20 0.74 4.91 -21.79
CA ALA A 20 0.74 3.88 -22.83
C ALA A 20 -0.35 2.83 -22.59
N ILE A 21 -0.49 2.33 -21.35
CA ILE A 21 -1.53 1.37 -20.98
C ILE A 21 -2.92 1.97 -21.23
N THR A 22 -3.16 3.21 -20.79
CA THR A 22 -4.48 3.84 -20.94
C THR A 22 -4.83 4.15 -22.39
N SER A 23 -3.86 4.52 -23.21
CA SER A 23 -4.07 4.77 -24.63
C SER A 23 -4.32 3.47 -25.43
N GLN A 24 -3.65 2.39 -25.06
CA GLN A 24 -3.72 1.10 -25.75
C GLN A 24 -4.93 0.27 -25.31
N TYR A 25 -5.23 0.25 -24.01
CA TYR A 25 -6.21 -0.65 -23.43
C TYR A 25 -7.53 0.03 -22.99
N GLY A 26 -7.61 1.36 -23.01
CA GLY A 26 -8.84 2.11 -22.68
C GLY A 26 -9.44 1.67 -21.34
N ALA A 27 -10.69 1.17 -21.37
CA ALA A 27 -11.41 0.74 -20.17
C ALA A 27 -10.74 -0.43 -19.42
N LEU A 28 -9.94 -1.27 -20.12
CA LEU A 28 -9.21 -2.38 -19.47
C LEU A 28 -8.15 -1.88 -18.48
N SER A 29 -7.70 -0.62 -18.63
CA SER A 29 -6.76 0.01 -17.70
C SER A 29 -7.26 0.02 -16.26
N TYR A 30 -8.58 0.13 -16.05
CA TYR A 30 -9.17 0.03 -14.70
C TYR A 30 -8.92 -1.34 -14.08
N ALA A 31 -9.04 -2.41 -14.86
CA ALA A 31 -8.79 -3.77 -14.38
C ALA A 31 -7.29 -4.00 -14.08
N ILE A 32 -6.41 -3.44 -14.90
CA ILE A 32 -4.96 -3.52 -14.69
C ILE A 32 -4.58 -2.79 -13.41
N LEU A 33 -5.05 -1.55 -13.21
CA LEU A 33 -4.79 -0.77 -12.00
C LEU A 33 -5.36 -1.44 -10.75
N PHE A 34 -6.56 -2.00 -10.87
CA PHE A 34 -7.17 -2.81 -9.81
C PHE A 34 -6.27 -3.99 -9.42
N ALA A 35 -5.82 -4.76 -10.42
CA ALA A 35 -5.00 -5.95 -10.18
C ALA A 35 -3.65 -5.59 -9.54
N ILE A 36 -3.01 -4.49 -9.95
CA ILE A 36 -1.75 -4.02 -9.38
C ILE A 36 -1.94 -3.63 -7.90
N VAL A 37 -2.95 -2.79 -7.60
CA VAL A 37 -3.22 -2.35 -6.22
C VAL A 37 -3.65 -3.52 -5.34
N PHE A 38 -4.50 -4.42 -5.85
CA PHE A 38 -4.90 -5.63 -5.15
C PHE A 38 -3.70 -6.54 -4.83
N ALA A 39 -2.82 -6.78 -5.81
CA ALA A 39 -1.62 -7.58 -5.60
C ALA A 39 -0.66 -6.94 -4.59
N GLU A 40 -0.46 -5.61 -4.68
CA GLU A 40 0.40 -4.87 -3.76
C GLU A 40 -0.07 -4.95 -2.31
N THR A 41 -1.37 -4.79 -2.07
CA THR A 41 -1.94 -4.80 -0.70
C THR A 41 -2.20 -6.21 -0.19
N GLY A 42 -2.51 -7.16 -1.08
CA GLY A 42 -2.85 -8.54 -0.73
C GLY A 42 -1.67 -9.47 -0.54
N LEU A 43 -0.56 -9.20 -1.22
CA LEU A 43 0.64 -10.03 -1.15
C LEU A 43 1.63 -9.46 -0.14
N VAL A 44 1.90 -10.21 0.93
CA VAL A 44 2.87 -9.81 1.99
C VAL A 44 4.29 -9.63 1.43
N VAL A 45 4.59 -10.22 0.27
CA VAL A 45 5.93 -10.37 -0.31
C VAL A 45 6.30 -9.23 -1.27
N THR A 46 5.38 -8.32 -1.58
CA THR A 46 5.57 -7.25 -2.59
C THR A 46 5.59 -5.83 -2.03
N PRO A 47 6.40 -5.52 -0.99
CA PRO A 47 6.48 -4.16 -0.44
C PRO A 47 7.16 -3.15 -1.38
N PHE A 48 7.63 -3.61 -2.55
CA PHE A 48 8.39 -2.80 -3.50
C PHE A 48 7.54 -2.18 -4.62
N LEU A 49 6.25 -2.52 -4.71
CA LEU A 49 5.36 -1.88 -5.68
C LEU A 49 5.03 -0.46 -5.20
N PRO A 50 5.19 0.55 -6.07
CA PRO A 50 5.06 1.96 -5.67
C PRO A 50 3.59 2.42 -5.72
N GLY A 51 2.71 1.90 -4.83
CA GLY A 51 1.29 2.19 -4.84
C GLY A 51 0.95 3.66 -4.69
N ASP A 52 1.67 4.38 -3.83
CA ASP A 52 1.47 5.82 -3.64
C ASP A 52 1.72 6.57 -4.95
N SER A 53 2.82 6.25 -5.64
CA SER A 53 3.18 6.82 -6.93
C SER A 53 2.22 6.39 -8.03
N LEU A 54 1.76 5.14 -7.99
CA LEU A 54 0.77 4.62 -8.94
C LEU A 54 -0.57 5.37 -8.81
N LEU A 55 -1.06 5.58 -7.58
CA LEU A 55 -2.29 6.33 -7.33
C LEU A 55 -2.16 7.79 -7.79
N PHE A 56 -1.02 8.42 -7.50
CA PHE A 56 -0.73 9.78 -7.95
C PHE A 56 -0.70 9.86 -9.48
N ALA A 57 0.03 8.98 -10.15
CA ALA A 57 0.12 8.94 -11.61
C ALA A 57 -1.23 8.64 -12.28
N ALA A 58 -2.01 7.71 -11.72
CA ALA A 58 -3.37 7.42 -12.20
C ALA A 58 -4.30 8.64 -12.05
N GLY A 59 -4.19 9.40 -10.95
CA GLY A 59 -4.88 10.68 -10.78
C GLY A 59 -4.46 11.73 -11.80
N ALA A 60 -3.16 11.83 -12.10
CA ALA A 60 -2.65 12.73 -13.13
C ALA A 60 -3.19 12.39 -14.53
N ILE A 61 -3.33 11.11 -14.85
CA ILE A 61 -3.93 10.65 -16.12
C ILE A 61 -5.43 10.95 -16.18
N CYS A 62 -6.15 10.87 -15.05
CA CYS A 62 -7.56 11.27 -15.01
C CYS A 62 -7.74 12.75 -15.40
N SER A 63 -6.80 13.63 -15.07
CA SER A 63 -6.88 15.05 -15.44
C SER A 63 -6.71 15.30 -16.95
N LEU A 64 -6.20 14.30 -17.71
CA LEU A 64 -6.17 14.33 -19.17
C LEU A 64 -7.50 13.89 -19.82
N GLY A 65 -8.49 13.48 -19.01
CA GLY A 65 -9.80 13.04 -19.47
C GLY A 65 -9.85 11.60 -20.00
N THR A 66 -8.77 10.82 -19.87
CA THR A 66 -8.70 9.43 -20.35
C THR A 66 -9.41 8.45 -19.43
N LEU A 67 -9.42 8.72 -18.13
CA LEU A 67 -10.09 7.91 -17.11
C LEU A 67 -11.04 8.77 -16.28
N ASN A 68 -12.17 8.18 -15.86
CA ASN A 68 -13.09 8.83 -14.94
C ASN A 68 -12.55 8.72 -13.49
N PRO A 69 -12.27 9.82 -12.79
CA PRO A 69 -11.66 9.78 -11.46
C PRO A 69 -12.55 9.14 -10.40
N VAL A 70 -13.88 9.28 -10.52
CA VAL A 70 -14.82 8.69 -9.54
C VAL A 70 -14.81 7.18 -9.66
N VAL A 71 -14.90 6.65 -10.88
CA VAL A 71 -14.85 5.21 -11.14
C VAL A 71 -13.51 4.64 -10.66
N LEU A 72 -12.40 5.33 -10.97
CA LEU A 72 -11.06 4.94 -10.56
C LEU A 72 -10.94 4.86 -9.04
N ILE A 73 -11.33 5.92 -8.32
CA ILE A 73 -11.26 5.99 -6.86
C ILE A 73 -12.04 4.83 -6.23
N LEU A 74 -13.30 4.62 -6.64
CA LEU A 74 -14.13 3.54 -6.10
C LEU A 74 -13.51 2.18 -6.33
N LEU A 75 -13.00 1.94 -7.52
CA LEU A 75 -12.41 0.67 -7.92
C LEU A 75 -11.11 0.38 -7.14
N LEU A 76 -10.27 1.39 -6.96
CA LEU A 76 -9.01 1.25 -6.22
C LEU A 76 -9.24 1.13 -4.71
N ILE A 77 -10.29 1.75 -4.15
CA ILE A 77 -10.70 1.51 -2.75
C ILE A 77 -11.09 0.04 -2.58
N ILE A 78 -11.91 -0.49 -3.48
CA ILE A 78 -12.32 -1.89 -3.44
C ILE A 78 -11.10 -2.82 -3.54
N ALA A 79 -10.18 -2.55 -4.48
CA ALA A 79 -8.93 -3.32 -4.62
C ALA A 79 -8.12 -3.34 -3.33
N ALA A 80 -7.92 -2.17 -2.73
CA ALA A 80 -7.14 -2.02 -1.50
C ALA A 80 -7.80 -2.73 -0.29
N VAL A 81 -9.13 -2.61 -0.15
CA VAL A 81 -9.87 -3.25 0.93
C VAL A 81 -9.84 -4.77 0.79
N LEU A 82 -10.04 -5.29 -0.42
CA LEU A 82 -10.02 -6.72 -0.69
C LEU A 82 -8.60 -7.30 -0.52
N GLY A 83 -7.58 -6.60 -1.00
CA GLY A 83 -6.19 -7.02 -0.86
C GLY A 83 -5.79 -7.15 0.61
N ASP A 84 -6.00 -6.11 1.42
CA ASP A 84 -5.74 -6.17 2.86
C ASP A 84 -6.59 -7.23 3.57
N GLY A 85 -7.83 -7.45 3.11
CA GLY A 85 -8.70 -8.52 3.62
C GLY A 85 -8.10 -9.90 3.39
N VAL A 86 -7.55 -10.17 2.21
CA VAL A 86 -6.82 -11.41 1.89
C VAL A 86 -5.58 -11.54 2.78
N ASN A 87 -4.80 -10.46 2.88
CA ASN A 87 -3.59 -10.43 3.69
C ASN A 87 -3.87 -10.70 5.18
N TYR A 88 -4.93 -10.08 5.75
CA TYR A 88 -5.42 -10.37 7.09
C TYR A 88 -5.84 -11.85 7.23
N ALA A 89 -6.60 -12.39 6.28
CA ALA A 89 -7.04 -13.78 6.31
C ALA A 89 -5.86 -14.76 6.29
N VAL A 90 -4.84 -14.49 5.47
CA VAL A 90 -3.59 -15.25 5.46
C VAL A 90 -2.91 -15.20 6.82
N GLY A 91 -2.80 -14.03 7.44
CA GLY A 91 -2.24 -13.86 8.79
C GLY A 91 -3.02 -14.67 9.83
N LYS A 92 -4.34 -14.61 9.81
CA LYS A 92 -5.20 -15.33 10.74
C LYS A 92 -5.10 -16.86 10.61
N HIS A 93 -4.97 -17.37 9.39
CA HIS A 93 -4.88 -18.82 9.16
C HIS A 93 -3.47 -19.37 9.38
N LEU A 94 -2.42 -18.61 9.03
CA LEU A 94 -1.04 -19.03 9.18
C LEU A 94 -0.48 -18.77 10.58
N GLY A 95 -0.97 -17.73 11.27
CA GLY A 95 -0.50 -17.35 12.60
C GLY A 95 -0.42 -18.53 13.58
N PRO A 96 -1.52 -19.23 13.86
CA PRO A 96 -1.51 -20.38 14.77
C PRO A 96 -0.52 -21.48 14.38
N ARG A 97 -0.37 -21.75 13.07
CA ARG A 97 0.54 -22.79 12.55
C ARG A 97 2.01 -22.40 12.71
N ILE A 98 2.34 -21.14 12.46
CA ILE A 98 3.72 -20.62 12.56
C ILE A 98 4.17 -20.65 14.04
N PHE A 99 3.28 -20.30 14.97
CA PHE A 99 3.59 -20.22 16.39
C PHE A 99 3.49 -21.59 17.12
N SER A 100 2.75 -22.57 16.58
CA SER A 100 2.66 -23.92 17.12
C SER A 100 3.89 -24.77 16.80
N SER A 101 4.63 -24.45 15.73
CA SER A 101 5.77 -25.26 15.27
C SER A 101 7.03 -25.12 16.13
N GLY A 102 7.06 -24.23 17.13
CA GLY A 102 8.11 -24.17 18.19
C GLY A 102 9.57 -23.99 17.75
N SER A 103 9.86 -23.96 16.45
CA SER A 103 11.21 -24.13 15.92
C SER A 103 11.94 -22.83 15.54
N SER A 104 11.34 -21.66 15.69
CA SER A 104 11.98 -20.40 15.30
C SER A 104 12.07 -19.40 16.46
N LYS A 105 13.27 -18.90 16.73
CA LYS A 105 13.49 -17.80 17.69
C LYS A 105 12.74 -16.51 17.30
N LEU A 106 12.39 -16.35 16.01
CA LEU A 106 11.63 -15.20 15.51
C LEU A 106 10.12 -15.28 15.79
N PHE A 107 9.56 -16.48 15.89
CA PHE A 107 8.12 -16.72 16.06
C PHE A 107 7.85 -17.38 17.40
N ASN A 108 8.00 -16.61 18.49
CA ASN A 108 7.74 -17.04 19.85
C ASN A 108 6.33 -16.61 20.28
N LYS A 109 5.70 -17.41 21.15
CA LYS A 109 4.39 -17.11 21.75
C LYS A 109 4.36 -15.72 22.42
N ALA A 110 5.48 -15.32 23.04
CA ALA A 110 5.63 -13.98 23.62
C ALA A 110 5.53 -12.84 22.59
N HIS A 111 5.95 -13.05 21.33
CA HIS A 111 5.77 -12.06 20.27
C HIS A 111 4.31 -11.97 19.81
N LEU A 112 3.58 -13.09 19.79
CA LEU A 112 2.15 -13.10 19.49
C LEU A 112 1.36 -12.34 20.56
N GLU A 113 1.62 -12.59 21.83
CA GLU A 113 0.98 -11.90 22.96
C GLU A 113 1.28 -10.39 22.95
N ARG A 114 2.53 -9.99 22.65
CA ARG A 114 2.90 -8.58 22.48
C ARG A 114 2.15 -7.93 21.29
N THR A 115 2.01 -8.64 20.19
CA THR A 115 1.27 -8.16 19.02
C THR A 115 -0.20 -7.97 19.34
N HIS A 116 -0.81 -8.93 20.01
CA HIS A 116 -2.19 -8.83 20.46
C HIS A 116 -2.37 -7.64 21.43
N ALA A 117 -1.54 -7.51 22.45
CA ALA A 117 -1.55 -6.39 23.39
C ALA A 117 -1.33 -5.03 22.69
N PHE A 118 -0.47 -4.98 21.66
CA PHE A 118 -0.25 -3.78 20.86
C PHE A 118 -1.53 -3.34 20.13
N TYR A 119 -2.25 -4.26 19.47
CA TYR A 119 -3.51 -3.95 18.80
C TYR A 119 -4.65 -3.67 19.76
N GLU A 120 -4.65 -4.26 20.95
CA GLU A 120 -5.60 -3.89 21.99
C GLU A 120 -5.37 -2.46 22.51
N LYS A 121 -4.11 -2.09 22.76
CA LYS A 121 -3.73 -0.78 23.29
C LYS A 121 -3.88 0.35 22.28
N HIS A 122 -3.40 0.16 21.03
CA HIS A 122 -3.37 1.21 20.01
C HIS A 122 -4.56 1.14 19.05
N GLY A 123 -5.26 0.01 19.06
CA GLY A 123 -6.47 -0.21 18.28
C GLY A 123 -6.23 -0.16 16.76
N GLY A 124 -7.32 0.01 16.05
CA GLY A 124 -7.30 0.01 14.59
C GLY A 124 -6.69 1.25 13.96
N LYS A 125 -6.41 2.32 14.72
CA LYS A 125 -5.71 3.50 14.22
C LYS A 125 -4.37 3.14 13.60
N THR A 126 -3.71 2.10 14.10
CA THR A 126 -2.47 1.55 13.56
C THR A 126 -2.64 1.08 12.12
N ILE A 127 -3.78 0.47 11.77
CA ILE A 127 -4.06 0.02 10.39
C ILE A 127 -4.12 1.21 9.44
N ILE A 128 -4.78 2.31 9.85
CA ILE A 128 -4.86 3.53 9.03
C ILE A 128 -3.48 4.16 8.84
N LEU A 129 -2.73 4.34 9.93
CA LEU A 129 -1.41 4.98 9.90
C LEU A 129 -0.37 4.14 9.15
N ALA A 130 -0.39 2.83 9.35
CA ALA A 130 0.48 1.88 8.66
C ALA A 130 0.37 1.99 7.13
N ARG A 131 -0.81 2.30 6.61
CA ARG A 131 -1.07 2.40 5.17
C ARG A 131 -0.25 3.49 4.47
N PHE A 132 0.19 4.50 5.22
CA PHE A 132 1.07 5.57 4.71
C PHE A 132 2.57 5.24 4.83
N MET A 133 2.91 4.05 5.33
CA MET A 133 4.29 3.59 5.47
C MET A 133 4.51 2.37 4.57
N PRO A 134 5.28 2.46 3.46
CA PRO A 134 5.32 1.45 2.41
C PRO A 134 5.58 0.02 2.89
N ILE A 135 6.54 -0.16 3.80
CA ILE A 135 6.89 -1.48 4.34
C ILE A 135 5.85 -1.93 5.36
N ILE A 136 5.43 -1.04 6.27
CA ILE A 136 4.54 -1.40 7.39
C ILE A 136 3.14 -1.72 6.90
N ARG A 137 2.67 -1.07 5.82
CA ARG A 137 1.32 -1.27 5.28
C ARG A 137 1.07 -2.71 4.80
N THR A 138 2.08 -3.36 4.21
CA THR A 138 1.94 -4.74 3.74
C THR A 138 1.94 -5.75 4.88
N PHE A 139 2.60 -5.43 5.99
CA PHE A 139 2.66 -6.30 7.17
C PHE A 139 1.53 -6.04 8.17
N ALA A 140 1.00 -4.82 8.26
CA ALA A 140 0.00 -4.47 9.28
C ALA A 140 -1.29 -5.32 9.21
N PRO A 141 -1.90 -5.58 8.04
CA PRO A 141 -3.06 -6.46 7.95
C PRO A 141 -2.72 -7.91 8.32
N PHE A 142 -1.56 -8.42 7.88
CA PHE A 142 -1.08 -9.75 8.24
C PHE A 142 -0.92 -9.90 9.75
N VAL A 143 -0.23 -8.95 10.37
CA VAL A 143 0.03 -8.93 11.82
C VAL A 143 -1.26 -8.74 12.61
N ALA A 144 -2.23 -7.97 12.11
CA ALA A 144 -3.57 -7.87 12.69
C ALA A 144 -4.32 -9.21 12.67
N GLY A 145 -4.17 -9.99 11.60
CA GLY A 145 -4.70 -11.34 11.49
C GLY A 145 -4.05 -12.31 12.47
N VAL A 146 -2.71 -12.29 12.53
CA VAL A 146 -1.91 -13.08 13.49
C VAL A 146 -2.26 -12.74 14.94
N GLY A 147 -2.42 -11.44 15.25
CA GLY A 147 -2.78 -10.94 16.57
C GLY A 147 -4.25 -11.09 16.95
N GLU A 148 -5.03 -11.85 16.17
CA GLU A 148 -6.44 -12.17 16.41
C GLU A 148 -7.37 -10.96 16.57
N MET A 149 -7.01 -9.82 15.94
CA MET A 149 -7.90 -8.67 15.87
C MET A 149 -9.24 -9.08 15.25
N SER A 150 -10.37 -8.69 15.86
CA SER A 150 -11.68 -9.07 15.29
C SER A 150 -11.84 -8.51 13.87
N TYR A 151 -12.36 -9.33 12.94
CA TYR A 151 -12.54 -8.94 11.54
C TYR A 151 -13.41 -7.69 11.37
N LYS A 152 -14.44 -7.54 12.19
CA LYS A 152 -15.30 -6.34 12.18
C LYS A 152 -14.50 -5.07 12.47
N LYS A 153 -13.65 -5.11 13.51
CA LYS A 153 -12.80 -3.98 13.89
C LYS A 153 -11.76 -3.69 12.80
N PHE A 154 -11.09 -4.74 12.30
CA PHE A 154 -10.16 -4.63 11.18
C PHE A 154 -10.80 -4.01 9.95
N SER A 155 -11.98 -4.50 9.50
CA SER A 155 -12.66 -4.02 8.29
C SER A 155 -13.02 -2.55 8.35
N VAL A 156 -13.49 -2.04 9.49
CA VAL A 156 -13.81 -0.62 9.64
C VAL A 156 -12.56 0.25 9.42
N TYR A 157 -11.45 -0.08 10.07
CA TYR A 157 -10.22 0.69 9.92
C TYR A 157 -9.55 0.49 8.56
N ASN A 158 -9.68 -0.69 7.98
CA ASN A 158 -9.21 -0.98 6.63
C ASN A 158 -9.96 -0.13 5.59
N ILE A 159 -11.29 -0.08 5.65
CA ILE A 159 -12.11 0.75 4.73
C ILE A 159 -11.76 2.22 4.89
N VAL A 160 -11.75 2.75 6.13
CA VAL A 160 -11.41 4.15 6.38
C VAL A 160 -10.00 4.46 5.87
N GLY A 161 -9.03 3.61 6.16
CA GLY A 161 -7.65 3.77 5.69
C GLY A 161 -7.55 3.73 4.16
N ALA A 162 -8.26 2.81 3.50
CA ALA A 162 -8.29 2.73 2.04
C ALA A 162 -8.90 3.98 1.41
N VAL A 163 -10.02 4.47 1.94
CA VAL A 163 -10.65 5.70 1.45
C VAL A 163 -9.70 6.88 1.58
N VAL A 164 -9.13 7.10 2.77
CA VAL A 164 -8.23 8.25 2.99
C VAL A 164 -7.01 8.15 2.09
N TRP A 165 -6.39 6.99 1.98
CA TRP A 165 -5.19 6.77 1.18
C TRP A 165 -5.45 6.97 -0.33
N VAL A 166 -6.43 6.26 -0.91
CA VAL A 166 -6.73 6.33 -2.34
C VAL A 166 -7.20 7.71 -2.74
N VAL A 167 -8.14 8.30 -1.98
CA VAL A 167 -8.67 9.63 -2.28
C VAL A 167 -7.57 10.67 -2.22
N SER A 168 -6.71 10.64 -1.19
CA SER A 168 -5.63 11.63 -1.06
C SER A 168 -4.67 11.59 -2.25
N PHE A 169 -4.12 10.42 -2.60
CA PHE A 169 -3.14 10.32 -3.67
C PHE A 169 -3.74 10.54 -5.06
N VAL A 170 -4.93 10.02 -5.34
CA VAL A 170 -5.61 10.25 -6.62
C VAL A 170 -6.00 11.71 -6.79
N LEU A 171 -6.52 12.37 -5.76
CA LEU A 171 -6.83 13.80 -5.84
C LEU A 171 -5.57 14.66 -5.96
N LEU A 172 -4.49 14.35 -5.25
CA LEU A 172 -3.21 15.04 -5.43
C LEU A 172 -2.71 14.90 -6.87
N GLY A 173 -2.78 13.72 -7.46
CA GLY A 173 -2.44 13.49 -8.87
C GLY A 173 -3.35 14.25 -9.82
N LEU A 174 -4.67 14.22 -9.58
CA LEU A 174 -5.67 14.91 -10.42
C LEU A 174 -5.47 16.43 -10.42
N LEU A 175 -5.20 17.03 -9.25
CA LEU A 175 -5.08 18.47 -9.09
C LEU A 175 -3.71 19.01 -9.52
N PHE A 176 -2.66 18.27 -9.24
CA PHE A 176 -1.28 18.75 -9.40
C PHE A 176 -0.51 18.05 -10.53
N GLY A 177 -0.87 16.82 -10.92
CA GLY A 177 -0.09 16.01 -11.86
C GLY A 177 0.15 16.66 -13.22
N ASN A 178 -0.77 17.51 -13.69
CA ASN A 178 -0.66 18.24 -14.97
C ASN A 178 -0.07 19.65 -14.84
N GLN A 179 0.31 20.09 -13.65
CA GLN A 179 1.03 21.36 -13.51
C GLN A 179 2.34 21.32 -14.30
N PRO A 180 2.69 22.37 -15.06
CA PRO A 180 3.87 22.38 -15.94
C PRO A 180 5.16 22.00 -15.21
N ILE A 181 5.33 22.46 -13.96
CA ILE A 181 6.51 22.18 -13.12
C ILE A 181 6.55 20.68 -12.76
N ILE A 182 5.41 20.11 -12.37
CA ILE A 182 5.31 18.70 -11.96
C ILE A 182 5.47 17.79 -13.17
N LYS A 183 4.80 18.11 -14.28
CA LYS A 183 4.88 17.35 -15.53
C LYS A 183 6.31 17.29 -16.07
N LYS A 184 7.04 18.42 -16.04
CA LYS A 184 8.44 18.50 -16.47
C LYS A 184 9.39 17.68 -15.57
N ASN A 185 9.06 17.52 -14.28
CA ASN A 185 9.89 16.84 -13.29
C ASN A 185 9.17 15.63 -12.68
N PHE A 186 8.34 14.94 -13.44
CA PHE A 186 7.43 13.89 -12.91
C PHE A 186 8.22 12.80 -12.19
N THR A 187 9.33 12.33 -12.75
CA THR A 187 10.22 11.36 -12.13
C THR A 187 10.75 11.82 -10.76
N LEU A 188 11.09 13.12 -10.62
CA LEU A 188 11.52 13.67 -9.33
C LEU A 188 10.38 13.72 -8.32
N VAL A 189 9.15 14.00 -8.77
CA VAL A 189 7.95 13.99 -7.92
C VAL A 189 7.67 12.57 -7.43
N ILE A 190 7.74 11.58 -8.30
CA ILE A 190 7.59 10.15 -7.93
C ILE A 190 8.67 9.73 -6.92
N ALA A 191 9.93 10.05 -7.19
CA ALA A 191 11.02 9.79 -6.25
C ALA A 191 10.80 10.48 -4.90
N GLY A 192 10.32 11.73 -4.92
CA GLY A 192 9.95 12.49 -3.72
C GLY A 192 8.83 11.81 -2.92
N ILE A 193 7.77 11.34 -3.57
CA ILE A 193 6.68 10.59 -2.93
C ILE A 193 7.23 9.34 -2.24
N ILE A 194 8.06 8.56 -2.93
CA ILE A 194 8.67 7.35 -2.37
C ILE A 194 9.52 7.67 -1.14
N VAL A 195 10.37 8.70 -1.22
CA VAL A 195 11.23 9.12 -0.11
C VAL A 195 10.39 9.61 1.07
N ILE A 196 9.41 10.47 0.84
CA ILE A 196 8.54 11.02 1.91
C ILE A 196 7.74 9.89 2.57
N SER A 197 7.20 8.95 1.80
CA SER A 197 6.47 7.79 2.34
C SER A 197 7.38 6.87 3.17
N ALA A 198 8.68 6.77 2.84
CA ALA A 198 9.63 5.96 3.58
C ALA A 198 10.14 6.62 4.89
N LEU A 199 10.11 7.96 4.98
CA LEU A 199 10.63 8.69 6.14
C LEU A 199 10.07 8.24 7.50
N PRO A 200 8.75 8.03 7.69
CA PRO A 200 8.21 7.59 8.97
C PRO A 200 8.75 6.22 9.40
N ALA A 201 8.91 5.30 8.44
CA ALA A 201 9.46 3.96 8.73
C ALA A 201 10.94 4.02 9.13
N VAL A 202 11.73 4.85 8.45
CA VAL A 202 13.15 5.08 8.78
C VAL A 202 13.28 5.75 10.15
N TYR A 203 12.45 6.75 10.43
CA TYR A 203 12.42 7.42 11.74
C TYR A 203 12.14 6.45 12.89
N GLU A 204 11.14 5.59 12.74
CA GLU A 204 10.77 4.59 13.76
C GLU A 204 11.87 3.56 13.96
N LEU A 205 12.54 3.11 12.89
CA LEU A 205 13.69 2.21 12.96
C LEU A 205 14.88 2.83 13.71
N ILE A 206 15.13 4.12 13.52
CA ILE A 206 16.22 4.83 14.22
C ILE A 206 15.86 5.02 15.70
N ARG A 207 14.60 5.32 16.00
CA ARG A 207 14.11 5.51 17.38
C ARG A 207 14.17 4.21 18.17
N SER A 208 13.69 3.11 17.60
CA SER A 208 13.69 1.80 18.26
C SER A 208 15.11 1.28 18.57
N ARG A 209 16.13 1.67 17.79
CA ARG A 209 17.53 1.35 18.09
C ARG A 209 18.13 2.15 19.25
N LYS A 210 17.53 3.27 19.63
CA LYS A 210 18.01 4.10 20.77
C LYS A 210 17.39 3.68 22.11
N GLU A 211 16.33 2.86 22.06
CA GLU A 211 15.63 2.36 23.25
C GLU A 211 16.08 0.92 23.63
N LEU A 212 17.03 0.33 22.86
CA LEU A 212 17.74 -0.93 23.15
C LEU A 212 19.15 -0.66 23.68
#